data_0eaeed1f99f1bc8517a11afe411f58de
#
_entry.id   0eaeed1f99f1bc8517a11afe411f58de
#
_cell.length_a   1.000
_cell.length_b   1.000
_cell.length_c   1.000
_cell.angle_alpha   90.00
_cell.angle_beta   90.00
_cell.angle_gamma   90.00
#
_symmetry.space_group_name_H-M   'P 1'
#
loop_
_entity.id
_entity.type
_entity.pdbx_description
1 polymer ?
#
loop_
_entity_poly.entity_id
_entity_poly.type
_entity_poly.pdbx_seq_one_letter_code
_entity_poly.pdbx_strand_id
1 'polypeptide(L)'
;MSDRLQRADLNVAKEIVDFVENEALGDAGISADAFWTGLSEIIADLTPTNRALLATRDELQAKIDEYYRQNPGQPEPAAYRAFLTEIGYLRPEPAEFTITTSNVDDEIATLAGPQLVVPLLNARFAVNAANARWGSLYDALYGTDAISQEGELAPGADYNPARGNAAIARGRELLDEAAPLGAGSHADAVAYRVEGGTLRVELGDGSTVTLADPAGFIGYTGDAETPKSVLLRHNGLHLEIIIDRAGNIGSTDRAGVQDILVESAVTTIMDLEDSVAAVDAEDKALGYHNWRELMRGTLSEQVSKGDRTFLRTMNADRVYTGADGAEVVLPGRSMLLVRNVGHLMQNDAVKDANGDDVYEGILDAVMTTLGSLPNLRGTSELGNSRTGSMYIVKPK
;
A
#
# COMPACT_ATOMS: atom_id res chain seq x y z
N MET A 1 -9.98 -24.53 23.05
CA MET A 1 -10.38 -25.06 21.74
C MET A 1 -11.60 -24.30 21.34
N SER A 2 -11.57 -23.59 20.20
CA SER A 2 -12.73 -22.87 19.68
C SER A 2 -13.87 -23.85 19.39
N ASP A 3 -15.11 -23.43 19.64
CA ASP A 3 -16.29 -24.16 19.18
C ASP A 3 -16.25 -24.33 17.68
N ARG A 4 -16.60 -25.53 17.19
CA ARG A 4 -16.55 -25.84 15.76
C ARG A 4 -17.92 -26.17 15.20
N LEU A 5 -18.17 -25.82 13.98
CA LEU A 5 -19.42 -26.05 13.28
C LEU A 5 -19.15 -26.84 11.98
N GLN A 6 -20.02 -27.79 11.70
CA GLN A 6 -19.99 -28.52 10.42
C GLN A 6 -20.55 -27.61 9.32
N ARG A 7 -19.78 -27.46 8.21
CA ARG A 7 -20.20 -26.73 7.02
C ARG A 7 -19.77 -27.51 5.78
N ALA A 8 -20.71 -28.01 5.00
CA ALA A 8 -20.45 -29.04 4.00
C ALA A 8 -19.62 -30.19 4.62
N ASP A 9 -18.52 -30.58 3.98
CA ASP A 9 -17.60 -31.60 4.52
C ASP A 9 -16.48 -31.04 5.41
N LEU A 10 -16.57 -29.75 5.79
CA LEU A 10 -15.57 -29.05 6.59
C LEU A 10 -15.99 -28.94 8.05
N ASN A 11 -15.01 -29.01 8.96
CA ASN A 11 -15.17 -28.71 10.38
C ASN A 11 -14.51 -27.35 10.68
N VAL A 12 -15.32 -26.31 10.81
CA VAL A 12 -14.91 -24.90 10.79
C VAL A 12 -15.00 -24.29 12.18
N ALA A 13 -13.99 -23.54 12.61
CA ALA A 13 -14.04 -22.76 13.83
C ALA A 13 -15.15 -21.71 13.75
N LYS A 14 -15.84 -21.49 14.88
CA LYS A 14 -17.01 -20.61 14.95
C LYS A 14 -16.67 -19.17 14.50
N GLU A 15 -15.51 -18.68 14.82
CA GLU A 15 -15.02 -17.33 14.47
C GLU A 15 -14.98 -17.13 12.95
N ILE A 16 -14.55 -18.15 12.20
CA ILE A 16 -14.55 -18.13 10.73
C ILE A 16 -15.97 -18.22 10.19
N VAL A 17 -16.83 -19.05 10.80
CA VAL A 17 -18.25 -19.12 10.39
C VAL A 17 -18.94 -17.77 10.62
N ASP A 18 -18.71 -17.13 11.76
CA ASP A 18 -19.31 -15.85 12.11
C ASP A 18 -18.85 -14.75 11.12
N PHE A 19 -17.56 -14.68 10.79
CA PHE A 19 -17.05 -13.76 9.77
C PHE A 19 -17.73 -13.99 8.40
N VAL A 20 -17.77 -15.24 7.95
CA VAL A 20 -18.33 -15.56 6.63
C VAL A 20 -19.84 -15.26 6.60
N GLU A 21 -20.63 -15.85 7.52
CA GLU A 21 -22.09 -15.85 7.42
C GLU A 21 -22.72 -14.53 7.90
N ASN A 22 -22.14 -13.88 8.93
CA ASN A 22 -22.71 -12.67 9.51
C ASN A 22 -22.14 -11.37 8.95
N GLU A 23 -20.93 -11.42 8.36
CA GLU A 23 -20.29 -10.21 7.84
C GLU A 23 -20.13 -10.23 6.31
N ALA A 24 -19.44 -11.25 5.75
CA ALA A 24 -18.94 -11.17 4.40
C ALA A 24 -19.93 -11.61 3.31
N LEU A 25 -20.79 -12.60 3.57
CA LEU A 25 -21.74 -13.11 2.57
C LEU A 25 -22.83 -12.12 2.18
N GLY A 26 -23.14 -11.15 3.05
CA GLY A 26 -24.08 -10.08 2.72
C GLY A 26 -23.69 -9.31 1.45
N ASP A 27 -22.41 -9.09 1.25
CA ASP A 27 -21.83 -8.41 0.09
C ASP A 27 -21.68 -9.34 -1.12
N ALA A 28 -21.61 -10.67 -0.89
CA ALA A 28 -21.33 -11.66 -1.91
C ALA A 28 -22.54 -12.04 -2.77
N GLY A 29 -23.76 -11.94 -2.23
CA GLY A 29 -24.98 -12.33 -2.93
C GLY A 29 -25.06 -13.82 -3.28
N ILE A 30 -24.36 -14.67 -2.48
CA ILE A 30 -24.42 -16.14 -2.55
C ILE A 30 -24.89 -16.70 -1.22
N SER A 31 -25.48 -17.89 -1.23
CA SER A 31 -25.90 -18.54 0.01
C SER A 31 -24.72 -19.12 0.79
N ALA A 32 -24.87 -19.28 2.10
CA ALA A 32 -23.89 -19.94 2.93
C ALA A 32 -23.57 -21.36 2.43
N ASP A 33 -24.59 -22.15 2.08
CA ASP A 33 -24.42 -23.50 1.57
C ASP A 33 -23.57 -23.53 0.28
N ALA A 34 -23.83 -22.59 -0.66
CA ALA A 34 -23.04 -22.52 -1.90
C ALA A 34 -21.58 -22.13 -1.61
N PHE A 35 -21.36 -21.19 -0.67
CA PHE A 35 -19.99 -20.79 -0.28
C PHE A 35 -19.22 -21.97 0.34
N TRP A 36 -19.81 -22.64 1.34
CA TRP A 36 -19.13 -23.73 2.06
C TRP A 36 -18.92 -24.96 1.18
N THR A 37 -19.86 -25.27 0.28
CA THR A 37 -19.67 -26.35 -0.72
C THR A 37 -18.51 -26.00 -1.66
N GLY A 38 -18.47 -24.76 -2.20
CA GLY A 38 -17.39 -24.34 -3.07
C GLY A 38 -16.02 -24.32 -2.36
N LEU A 39 -15.95 -23.87 -1.11
CA LEU A 39 -14.71 -23.93 -0.32
C LEU A 39 -14.24 -25.37 -0.11
N SER A 40 -15.15 -26.28 0.24
CA SER A 40 -14.83 -27.71 0.39
C SER A 40 -14.28 -28.32 -0.90
N GLU A 41 -14.90 -28.01 -2.04
CA GLU A 41 -14.44 -28.45 -3.36
C GLU A 41 -13.06 -27.92 -3.70
N ILE A 42 -12.79 -26.62 -3.49
CA ILE A 42 -11.48 -26.00 -3.71
C ILE A 42 -10.39 -26.66 -2.85
N ILE A 43 -10.67 -26.91 -1.57
CA ILE A 43 -9.73 -27.57 -0.68
C ILE A 43 -9.45 -28.99 -1.16
N ALA A 44 -10.48 -29.75 -1.51
CA ALA A 44 -10.35 -31.12 -1.97
C ALA A 44 -9.55 -31.23 -3.31
N ASP A 45 -9.73 -30.29 -4.21
CA ASP A 45 -9.06 -30.25 -5.53
C ASP A 45 -7.58 -29.83 -5.39
N LEU A 46 -7.28 -28.78 -4.63
CA LEU A 46 -5.95 -28.19 -4.60
C LEU A 46 -5.00 -28.85 -3.59
N THR A 47 -5.51 -29.40 -2.48
CA THR A 47 -4.68 -30.00 -1.40
C THR A 47 -3.75 -31.10 -1.90
N PRO A 48 -4.21 -32.09 -2.70
CA PRO A 48 -3.33 -33.17 -3.17
C PRO A 48 -2.15 -32.63 -4.01
N THR A 49 -2.41 -31.67 -4.90
CA THR A 49 -1.37 -31.08 -5.75
C THR A 49 -0.37 -30.29 -4.90
N ASN A 50 -0.85 -29.47 -3.96
CA ASN A 50 0.02 -28.71 -3.06
C ASN A 50 0.92 -29.64 -2.22
N ARG A 51 0.35 -30.72 -1.67
CA ARG A 51 1.10 -31.74 -0.90
C ARG A 51 2.17 -32.41 -1.77
N ALA A 52 1.86 -32.77 -3.01
CA ALA A 52 2.83 -33.37 -3.93
C ALA A 52 3.97 -32.41 -4.29
N LEU A 53 3.67 -31.12 -4.47
CA LEU A 53 4.70 -30.10 -4.77
C LEU A 53 5.60 -29.83 -3.57
N LEU A 54 5.08 -29.86 -2.34
CA LEU A 54 5.88 -29.76 -1.12
C LEU A 54 6.81 -30.97 -0.97
N ALA A 55 6.33 -32.19 -1.25
CA ALA A 55 7.18 -33.39 -1.26
C ALA A 55 8.31 -33.26 -2.32
N THR A 56 8.00 -32.78 -3.53
CA THR A 56 9.02 -32.50 -4.57
C THR A 56 10.07 -31.50 -4.08
N ARG A 57 9.66 -30.44 -3.39
CA ARG A 57 10.58 -29.47 -2.77
C ARG A 57 11.53 -30.16 -1.79
N ASP A 58 11.01 -30.99 -0.91
CA ASP A 58 11.80 -31.68 0.13
C ASP A 58 12.77 -32.69 -0.51
N GLU A 59 12.37 -33.39 -1.56
CA GLU A 59 13.25 -34.27 -2.35
C GLU A 59 14.39 -33.50 -3.02
N LEU A 60 14.11 -32.36 -3.64
CA LEU A 60 15.11 -31.51 -4.26
C LEU A 60 16.08 -30.95 -3.23
N GLN A 61 15.58 -30.50 -2.07
CA GLN A 61 16.42 -30.04 -0.96
C GLN A 61 17.36 -31.16 -0.48
N ALA A 62 16.83 -32.36 -0.28
CA ALA A 62 17.66 -33.49 0.14
C ALA A 62 18.78 -33.83 -0.87
N LYS A 63 18.51 -33.76 -2.18
CA LYS A 63 19.50 -33.96 -3.23
C LYS A 63 20.59 -32.88 -3.22
N ILE A 64 20.21 -31.62 -3.00
CA ILE A 64 21.13 -30.48 -2.91
C ILE A 64 22.00 -30.60 -1.67
N ASP A 65 21.44 -30.96 -0.53
CA ASP A 65 22.17 -31.17 0.72
C ASP A 65 23.19 -32.30 0.57
N GLU A 66 22.84 -33.39 -0.11
CA GLU A 66 23.76 -34.49 -0.39
C GLU A 66 24.89 -34.05 -1.30
N TYR A 67 24.60 -33.28 -2.35
CA TYR A 67 25.63 -32.72 -3.22
C TYR A 67 26.68 -31.91 -2.42
N TYR A 68 26.24 -31.02 -1.50
CA TYR A 68 27.17 -30.24 -0.68
C TYR A 68 27.93 -31.08 0.34
N ARG A 69 27.34 -32.15 0.86
CA ARG A 69 28.06 -33.08 1.74
C ARG A 69 29.18 -33.82 0.99
N GLN A 70 28.96 -34.19 -0.27
CA GLN A 70 29.95 -34.88 -1.12
C GLN A 70 31.00 -33.93 -1.73
N ASN A 71 30.65 -32.65 -1.90
CA ASN A 71 31.50 -31.61 -2.49
C ASN A 71 31.71 -30.45 -1.50
N PRO A 72 32.48 -30.63 -0.42
CA PRO A 72 32.69 -29.59 0.57
C PRO A 72 33.41 -28.39 -0.03
N GLY A 73 32.98 -27.18 0.34
CA GLY A 73 33.56 -25.92 -0.14
C GLY A 73 32.68 -25.25 -1.20
N GLN A 74 33.26 -24.30 -1.92
CA GLN A 74 32.53 -23.60 -2.99
C GLN A 74 32.50 -24.49 -4.24
N PRO A 75 31.31 -24.87 -4.75
CA PRO A 75 31.21 -25.71 -5.94
C PRO A 75 31.70 -24.98 -7.19
N GLU A 76 32.24 -25.75 -8.15
CA GLU A 76 32.57 -25.24 -9.47
C GLU A 76 31.22 -24.86 -10.18
N PRO A 77 31.06 -23.63 -10.68
CA PRO A 77 29.76 -23.14 -11.16
C PRO A 77 29.12 -23.96 -12.29
N ALA A 78 29.94 -24.44 -13.28
CA ALA A 78 29.40 -25.20 -14.40
C ALA A 78 28.94 -26.60 -13.99
N ALA A 79 29.72 -27.28 -13.12
CA ALA A 79 29.36 -28.60 -12.59
C ALA A 79 28.11 -28.52 -11.70
N TYR A 80 28.00 -27.49 -10.85
CA TYR A 80 26.83 -27.31 -10.01
C TYR A 80 25.57 -26.99 -10.84
N ARG A 81 25.71 -26.15 -11.87
CA ARG A 81 24.59 -25.88 -12.80
C ARG A 81 24.14 -27.17 -13.53
N ALA A 82 25.09 -28.01 -13.99
CA ALA A 82 24.73 -29.28 -14.61
C ALA A 82 23.97 -30.18 -13.65
N PHE A 83 24.42 -30.31 -12.40
CA PHE A 83 23.74 -31.07 -11.36
C PHE A 83 22.32 -30.55 -11.11
N LEU A 84 22.12 -29.23 -10.92
CA LEU A 84 20.81 -28.65 -10.71
C LEU A 84 19.85 -28.88 -11.89
N THR A 85 20.39 -28.92 -13.10
CA THR A 85 19.62 -29.25 -14.32
C THR A 85 19.25 -30.74 -14.34
N GLU A 86 20.18 -31.63 -14.01
CA GLU A 86 19.96 -33.07 -13.94
C GLU A 86 18.88 -33.47 -12.96
N ILE A 87 18.90 -32.91 -11.75
CA ILE A 87 17.87 -33.20 -10.73
C ILE A 87 16.51 -32.53 -11.01
N GLY A 88 16.43 -31.68 -12.04
CA GLY A 88 15.20 -30.96 -12.43
C GLY A 88 14.89 -29.73 -11.57
N TYR A 89 15.84 -29.23 -10.77
CA TYR A 89 15.72 -27.96 -10.06
C TYR A 89 15.73 -26.79 -11.03
N LEU A 90 16.71 -26.76 -11.95
CA LEU A 90 16.71 -25.82 -13.07
C LEU A 90 15.88 -26.40 -14.21
N ARG A 91 14.85 -25.67 -14.61
CA ARG A 91 13.99 -25.99 -15.74
C ARG A 91 14.46 -25.28 -17.01
N PRO A 92 14.17 -25.83 -18.20
CA PRO A 92 14.35 -25.11 -19.46
C PRO A 92 13.59 -23.77 -19.42
N GLU A 93 14.15 -22.77 -20.06
CA GLU A 93 13.46 -21.49 -20.25
C GLU A 93 12.17 -21.73 -21.06
N PRO A 94 11.02 -21.21 -20.63
CA PRO A 94 9.77 -21.38 -21.37
C PRO A 94 9.83 -20.63 -22.72
N ALA A 95 8.95 -20.99 -23.64
CA ALA A 95 8.76 -20.21 -24.87
C ALA A 95 8.31 -18.78 -24.52
N GLU A 96 8.56 -17.85 -25.42
CA GLU A 96 8.11 -16.47 -25.27
C GLU A 96 6.60 -16.42 -24.97
N PHE A 97 6.23 -15.60 -24.00
CA PHE A 97 4.85 -15.38 -23.59
C PHE A 97 4.62 -13.89 -23.28
N THR A 98 3.38 -13.48 -23.31
CA THR A 98 2.96 -12.15 -22.91
C THR A 98 2.03 -12.22 -21.69
N ILE A 99 2.13 -11.22 -20.83
CA ILE A 99 1.19 -11.05 -19.71
C ILE A 99 -0.16 -10.62 -20.30
N THR A 100 -1.23 -11.36 -20.00
CA THR A 100 -2.57 -11.14 -20.55
C THR A 100 -3.56 -10.54 -19.55
N THR A 101 -3.10 -10.13 -18.37
CA THR A 101 -3.94 -9.43 -17.38
C THR A 101 -4.45 -8.11 -17.94
N SER A 102 -5.68 -7.77 -17.59
CA SER A 102 -6.35 -6.52 -17.96
C SER A 102 -6.92 -5.84 -16.73
N ASN A 103 -7.40 -4.62 -16.88
CA ASN A 103 -7.98 -3.83 -15.79
C ASN A 103 -7.02 -3.64 -14.61
N VAL A 104 -5.74 -3.43 -14.90
CA VAL A 104 -4.71 -3.19 -13.87
C VAL A 104 -4.66 -1.69 -13.57
N ASP A 105 -4.75 -1.34 -12.30
CA ASP A 105 -4.63 0.06 -11.86
C ASP A 105 -3.21 0.60 -12.10
N ASP A 106 -3.11 1.90 -12.36
CA ASP A 106 -1.83 2.56 -12.69
C ASP A 106 -0.78 2.41 -11.60
N GLU A 107 -1.19 2.39 -10.33
CA GLU A 107 -0.32 2.17 -9.18
C GLU A 107 0.41 0.82 -9.22
N ILE A 108 -0.10 -0.13 -9.96
CA ILE A 108 0.49 -1.47 -10.14
C ILE A 108 1.21 -1.58 -11.50
N ALA A 109 0.63 -0.98 -12.57
CA ALA A 109 1.09 -1.20 -13.94
C ALA A 109 2.16 -0.21 -14.40
N THR A 110 2.03 1.07 -14.07
CA THR A 110 2.78 2.16 -14.73
C THR A 110 3.38 3.18 -13.77
N LEU A 111 2.83 3.33 -12.58
CA LEU A 111 3.24 4.35 -11.62
C LEU A 111 4.31 3.78 -10.68
N ALA A 112 5.56 4.22 -10.85
CA ALA A 112 6.64 3.87 -9.94
C ALA A 112 6.60 4.77 -8.70
N GLY A 113 6.42 4.17 -7.52
CA GLY A 113 6.36 4.90 -6.25
C GLY A 113 6.71 4.01 -5.05
N PRO A 114 6.91 4.62 -3.87
CA PRO A 114 7.20 3.87 -2.66
C PRO A 114 6.07 2.94 -2.27
N GLN A 115 6.44 1.81 -1.65
CA GLN A 115 5.52 0.80 -1.14
C GLN A 115 5.75 0.57 0.34
N LEU A 116 4.66 0.47 1.10
CA LEU A 116 4.69 0.05 2.51
C LEU A 116 4.28 -1.42 2.65
N VAL A 117 4.74 -2.03 3.73
CA VAL A 117 4.24 -3.32 4.25
C VAL A 117 3.83 -3.11 5.69
N VAL A 118 2.64 -3.56 6.07
CA VAL A 118 2.07 -3.33 7.39
C VAL A 118 1.27 -4.55 7.86
N PRO A 119 1.34 -4.92 9.18
CA PRO A 119 0.56 -6.02 9.72
C PRO A 119 -0.94 -5.74 9.64
N LEU A 120 -1.69 -6.61 8.97
CA LEU A 120 -3.14 -6.48 8.79
C LEU A 120 -3.93 -6.68 10.08
N LEU A 121 -3.42 -7.45 11.03
CA LEU A 121 -4.07 -7.69 12.34
C LEU A 121 -4.16 -6.43 13.21
N ASN A 122 -3.38 -5.39 12.92
CA ASN A 122 -3.41 -4.13 13.63
C ASN A 122 -4.18 -3.07 12.84
N ALA A 123 -5.47 -2.88 13.15
CA ALA A 123 -6.35 -1.94 12.44
C ALA A 123 -5.78 -0.51 12.42
N ARG A 124 -5.16 -0.04 13.52
CA ARG A 124 -4.54 1.30 13.59
C ARG A 124 -3.38 1.44 12.59
N PHE A 125 -2.53 0.42 12.50
CA PHE A 125 -1.42 0.43 11.54
C PHE A 125 -1.94 0.35 10.11
N ALA A 126 -2.94 -0.48 9.85
CA ALA A 126 -3.55 -0.63 8.55
C ALA A 126 -4.18 0.69 8.05
N VAL A 127 -4.98 1.38 8.88
CA VAL A 127 -5.57 2.68 8.53
C VAL A 127 -4.48 3.76 8.33
N ASN A 128 -3.46 3.79 9.19
CA ASN A 128 -2.36 4.75 9.04
C ASN A 128 -1.59 4.53 7.73
N ALA A 129 -1.30 3.28 7.37
CA ALA A 129 -0.61 2.96 6.13
C ALA A 129 -1.47 3.24 4.89
N ALA A 130 -2.77 2.93 4.94
CA ALA A 130 -3.70 3.32 3.88
C ALA A 130 -3.71 4.86 3.67
N ASN A 131 -3.65 5.63 4.73
CA ASN A 131 -3.64 7.10 4.69
C ASN A 131 -2.27 7.71 4.37
N ALA A 132 -1.20 6.91 4.33
CA ALA A 132 0.16 7.38 4.09
C ALA A 132 0.46 7.67 2.61
N ARG A 133 -0.55 7.63 1.73
CA ARG A 133 -0.38 8.05 0.32
C ARG A 133 0.13 9.48 0.23
N TRP A 134 -0.34 10.36 1.09
CA TRP A 134 0.07 11.76 1.13
C TRP A 134 0.81 12.03 2.44
N GLY A 135 2.05 12.46 2.34
CA GLY A 135 2.93 12.75 3.46
C GLY A 135 3.52 14.15 3.40
N SER A 136 3.75 14.75 4.57
CA SER A 136 4.48 16.00 4.72
C SER A 136 5.95 15.81 4.35
N LEU A 137 6.43 16.54 3.36
CA LEU A 137 7.85 16.56 3.01
C LEU A 137 8.68 17.24 4.11
N TYR A 138 8.16 18.32 4.72
CA TYR A 138 8.87 19.01 5.78
C TYR A 138 9.04 18.13 7.01
N ASP A 139 8.00 17.40 7.42
CA ASP A 139 8.09 16.46 8.53
C ASP A 139 9.06 15.32 8.23
N ALA A 140 9.03 14.79 7.00
CA ALA A 140 9.93 13.72 6.57
C ALA A 140 11.40 14.17 6.56
N LEU A 141 11.69 15.36 6.07
CA LEU A 141 13.04 15.94 6.08
C LEU A 141 13.50 16.26 7.51
N TYR A 142 12.64 16.87 8.31
CA TYR A 142 12.98 17.24 9.70
C TYR A 142 13.21 16.01 10.58
N GLY A 143 12.39 14.96 10.41
CA GLY A 143 12.39 13.79 11.27
C GLY A 143 13.43 12.72 10.94
N THR A 144 14.19 12.85 9.84
CA THR A 144 15.12 11.82 9.36
C THR A 144 16.55 12.36 9.19
N ASP A 145 17.47 11.49 8.80
CA ASP A 145 18.87 11.82 8.49
C ASP A 145 19.04 12.49 7.10
N ALA A 146 17.97 12.78 6.38
CA ALA A 146 17.99 13.61 5.17
C ALA A 146 18.52 15.03 5.45
N ILE A 147 18.32 15.53 6.67
CA ILE A 147 19.00 16.71 7.20
C ILE A 147 20.05 16.23 8.23
N SER A 148 21.27 16.78 8.15
CA SER A 148 22.36 16.42 9.06
C SER A 148 21.89 16.35 10.53
N GLN A 149 22.38 15.34 11.25
CA GLN A 149 22.09 15.15 12.67
C GLN A 149 23.21 15.67 13.58
N GLU A 150 24.15 16.46 13.03
CA GLU A 150 25.33 16.96 13.74
C GLU A 150 25.28 18.49 13.92
N GLY A 151 26.02 18.97 14.91
CA GLY A 151 26.19 20.40 15.17
C GLY A 151 24.89 21.11 15.50
N GLU A 152 24.67 22.29 14.92
CA GLU A 152 23.47 23.09 15.11
C GLU A 152 22.18 22.49 14.54
N LEU A 153 22.32 21.52 13.62
CA LEU A 153 21.20 20.81 12.99
C LEU A 153 20.79 19.55 13.74
N ALA A 154 21.47 19.20 14.83
CA ALA A 154 21.16 18.01 15.63
C ALA A 154 19.71 18.02 16.11
N PRO A 155 18.99 16.87 16.06
CA PRO A 155 17.65 16.76 16.65
C PRO A 155 17.75 16.90 18.16
N GLY A 156 16.69 17.48 18.78
CA GLY A 156 16.59 17.70 20.23
C GLY A 156 15.24 17.25 20.77
N ALA A 157 15.01 17.46 22.07
CA ALA A 157 13.71 17.21 22.69
C ALA A 157 12.66 18.21 22.23
N ASP A 158 13.08 19.44 21.95
CA ASP A 158 12.24 20.53 21.46
C ASP A 158 12.50 20.81 19.99
N TYR A 159 11.61 21.58 19.36
CA TYR A 159 11.78 22.02 17.98
C TYR A 159 13.07 22.82 17.81
N ASN A 160 13.90 22.40 16.84
CA ASN A 160 15.14 23.10 16.46
C ASN A 160 14.88 23.98 15.23
N PRO A 161 14.88 25.34 15.37
CA PRO A 161 14.62 26.25 14.27
C PRO A 161 15.65 26.18 13.15
N ALA A 162 16.95 25.96 13.47
CA ALA A 162 17.99 25.82 12.44
C ALA A 162 17.74 24.58 11.56
N ARG A 163 17.39 23.46 12.20
CA ARG A 163 17.00 22.23 11.49
C ARG A 163 15.71 22.42 10.66
N GLY A 164 14.71 23.11 11.21
CA GLY A 164 13.47 23.44 10.50
C GLY A 164 13.73 24.27 9.24
N ASN A 165 14.57 25.30 9.35
CA ASN A 165 14.97 26.12 8.20
C ASN A 165 15.73 25.32 7.14
N ALA A 166 16.59 24.39 7.55
CA ALA A 166 17.29 23.50 6.62
C ALA A 166 16.31 22.54 5.90
N ALA A 167 15.30 22.01 6.60
CA ALA A 167 14.25 21.19 5.99
C ALA A 167 13.42 21.99 4.97
N ILE A 168 13.04 23.22 5.30
CA ILE A 168 12.31 24.11 4.37
C ILE A 168 13.16 24.40 3.12
N ALA A 169 14.44 24.78 3.30
CA ALA A 169 15.35 25.05 2.20
C ALA A 169 15.49 23.81 1.29
N ARG A 170 15.70 22.64 1.86
CA ARG A 170 15.77 21.39 1.07
C ARG A 170 14.46 21.08 0.33
N GLY A 171 13.31 21.34 0.97
CA GLY A 171 12.00 21.20 0.32
C GLY A 171 11.85 22.11 -0.91
N ARG A 172 12.39 23.33 -0.86
CA ARG A 172 12.40 24.26 -2.02
C ARG A 172 13.32 23.77 -3.14
N GLU A 173 14.51 23.25 -2.80
CA GLU A 173 15.40 22.62 -3.77
C GLU A 173 14.72 21.44 -4.48
N LEU A 174 14.00 20.59 -3.74
CA LEU A 174 13.24 19.47 -4.30
C LEU A 174 12.10 19.93 -5.23
N LEU A 175 11.46 21.07 -4.94
CA LEU A 175 10.51 21.66 -5.88
C LEU A 175 11.20 22.15 -7.15
N ASP A 176 12.39 22.75 -7.06
CA ASP A 176 13.17 23.18 -8.24
C ASP A 176 13.64 21.97 -9.07
N GLU A 177 13.95 20.84 -8.42
CA GLU A 177 14.30 19.60 -9.11
C GLU A 177 13.08 18.95 -9.82
N ALA A 178 11.93 18.92 -9.16
CA ALA A 178 10.74 18.20 -9.65
C ALA A 178 9.87 19.04 -10.60
N ALA A 179 9.76 20.34 -10.35
CA ALA A 179 8.90 21.25 -11.09
C ALA A 179 9.59 22.62 -11.26
N PRO A 180 10.73 22.68 -11.99
CA PRO A 180 11.52 23.90 -12.12
C PRO A 180 10.71 25.05 -12.68
N LEU A 181 11.01 26.27 -12.23
CA LEU A 181 10.50 27.50 -12.83
C LEU A 181 11.22 27.80 -14.14
N GLY A 182 10.60 28.53 -15.06
CA GLY A 182 11.22 28.98 -16.30
C GLY A 182 12.40 29.93 -16.08
N ALA A 183 12.44 30.59 -14.92
CA ALA A 183 13.57 31.35 -14.40
C ALA A 183 13.46 31.48 -12.88
N GLY A 184 14.59 31.64 -12.17
CA GLY A 184 14.65 31.76 -10.72
C GLY A 184 14.41 30.41 -9.99
N SER A 185 14.01 30.49 -8.75
CA SER A 185 13.82 29.34 -7.86
C SER A 185 12.54 29.46 -7.05
N HIS A 186 11.95 28.34 -6.66
CA HIS A 186 10.84 28.29 -5.70
C HIS A 186 11.25 28.87 -4.33
N ALA A 187 12.54 28.91 -4.00
CA ALA A 187 13.05 29.55 -2.80
C ALA A 187 12.86 31.08 -2.80
N ASP A 188 12.80 31.71 -4.00
CA ASP A 188 12.60 33.15 -4.18
C ASP A 188 11.12 33.53 -4.32
N ALA A 189 10.21 32.57 -4.36
CA ALA A 189 8.78 32.81 -4.50
C ALA A 189 8.22 33.66 -3.34
N VAL A 190 7.36 34.63 -3.68
CA VAL A 190 6.60 35.44 -2.73
C VAL A 190 5.09 35.27 -2.86
N ALA A 191 4.62 34.75 -4.01
CA ALA A 191 3.24 34.36 -4.21
C ALA A 191 3.09 33.31 -5.32
N TYR A 192 2.06 32.49 -5.20
CA TYR A 192 1.56 31.60 -6.23
C TYR A 192 0.15 32.04 -6.61
N ARG A 193 -0.17 32.10 -7.91
CA ARG A 193 -1.50 32.43 -8.44
C ARG A 193 -1.80 31.57 -9.65
N VAL A 194 -3.08 31.47 -10.00
CA VAL A 194 -3.52 30.79 -11.23
C VAL A 194 -4.22 31.80 -12.12
N GLU A 195 -3.71 31.99 -13.32
CA GLU A 195 -4.26 32.91 -14.30
C GLU A 195 -4.46 32.19 -15.64
N GLY A 196 -5.70 32.14 -16.09
CA GLY A 196 -6.03 31.49 -17.36
C GLY A 196 -5.59 30.03 -17.45
N GLY A 197 -5.66 29.28 -16.35
CA GLY A 197 -5.24 27.88 -16.29
C GLY A 197 -3.73 27.67 -16.19
N THR A 198 -2.96 28.74 -15.98
CA THR A 198 -1.50 28.69 -15.87
C THR A 198 -1.06 29.10 -14.48
N LEU A 199 -0.13 28.35 -13.90
CA LEU A 199 0.51 28.74 -12.64
C LEU A 199 1.44 29.93 -12.88
N ARG A 200 1.24 31.00 -12.09
CA ARG A 200 2.08 32.20 -12.03
C ARG A 200 2.79 32.25 -10.69
N VAL A 201 4.08 32.36 -10.70
CA VAL A 201 4.91 32.50 -9.50
C VAL A 201 5.55 33.86 -9.49
N GLU A 202 5.22 34.69 -8.50
CA GLU A 202 5.83 36.00 -8.27
C GLU A 202 7.12 35.80 -7.46
N LEU A 203 8.22 36.35 -7.93
CA LEU A 203 9.53 36.29 -7.28
C LEU A 203 9.85 37.55 -6.50
N GLY A 204 10.79 37.44 -5.58
CA GLY A 204 11.18 38.58 -4.70
C GLY A 204 11.80 39.77 -5.39
N ASP A 205 12.21 39.64 -6.64
CA ASP A 205 12.69 40.76 -7.48
C ASP A 205 11.55 41.48 -8.24
N GLY A 206 10.30 41.01 -8.03
CA GLY A 206 9.11 41.55 -8.72
C GLY A 206 8.80 40.92 -10.05
N SER A 207 9.61 39.97 -10.54
CA SER A 207 9.31 39.25 -11.79
C SER A 207 8.22 38.20 -11.53
N THR A 208 7.46 37.86 -12.58
CA THR A 208 6.47 36.78 -12.57
C THR A 208 6.87 35.75 -13.62
N VAL A 209 6.97 34.49 -13.18
CA VAL A 209 7.41 33.38 -14.02
C VAL A 209 6.36 32.25 -13.98
N THR A 210 6.53 31.27 -14.87
CA THR A 210 5.73 30.04 -14.94
C THR A 210 6.65 28.84 -14.68
N LEU A 211 6.08 27.64 -14.62
CA LEU A 211 6.89 26.42 -14.69
C LEU A 211 7.64 26.37 -16.03
N ALA A 212 8.84 25.79 -16.03
CA ALA A 212 9.60 25.48 -17.23
C ALA A 212 8.84 24.52 -18.16
N ASP A 213 8.17 23.50 -17.56
CA ASP A 213 7.17 22.69 -18.24
C ASP A 213 5.77 23.01 -17.69
N PRO A 214 4.93 23.75 -18.44
CA PRO A 214 3.58 24.08 -17.99
C PRO A 214 2.67 22.86 -17.72
N ALA A 215 2.94 21.70 -18.34
CA ALA A 215 2.19 20.46 -18.11
C ALA A 215 2.40 19.87 -16.69
N GLY A 216 3.41 20.35 -15.98
CA GLY A 216 3.64 20.02 -14.57
C GLY A 216 2.62 20.64 -13.62
N PHE A 217 1.85 21.67 -14.03
CA PHE A 217 0.75 22.23 -13.23
C PHE A 217 -0.53 21.44 -13.49
N ILE A 218 -1.11 20.85 -12.45
CA ILE A 218 -2.28 19.98 -12.53
C ILE A 218 -3.54 20.70 -12.05
N GLY A 219 -3.44 21.49 -10.97
CA GLY A 219 -4.60 22.14 -10.38
C GLY A 219 -4.28 22.88 -9.09
N TYR A 220 -5.33 23.30 -8.40
CA TYR A 220 -5.24 24.08 -7.18
C TYR A 220 -6.49 23.90 -6.32
N THR A 221 -6.43 24.34 -5.06
CA THR A 221 -7.61 24.50 -4.19
C THR A 221 -7.75 25.97 -3.75
N GLY A 222 -8.98 26.35 -3.42
CA GLY A 222 -9.28 27.73 -3.02
C GLY A 222 -9.52 28.67 -4.20
N ASP A 223 -9.19 29.95 -4.02
CA ASP A 223 -9.33 30.98 -5.05
C ASP A 223 -8.12 31.00 -5.97
N ALA A 224 -8.31 31.24 -7.26
CA ALA A 224 -7.23 31.27 -8.25
C ALA A 224 -6.17 32.36 -7.97
N GLU A 225 -6.60 33.51 -7.49
CA GLU A 225 -5.68 34.62 -7.14
C GLU A 225 -4.94 34.39 -5.81
N THR A 226 -5.54 33.61 -4.90
CA THR A 226 -4.98 33.28 -3.59
C THR A 226 -5.21 31.80 -3.25
N PRO A 227 -4.58 30.89 -4.00
CA PRO A 227 -4.81 29.45 -3.78
C PRO A 227 -4.40 29.02 -2.38
N LYS A 228 -5.16 28.09 -1.83
CA LYS A 228 -4.81 27.38 -0.58
C LYS A 228 -3.82 26.27 -0.81
N SER A 229 -3.81 25.72 -2.02
CA SER A 229 -2.78 24.79 -2.46
C SER A 229 -2.58 24.83 -3.96
N VAL A 230 -1.39 24.40 -4.40
CA VAL A 230 -1.01 24.23 -5.80
C VAL A 230 -0.56 22.80 -6.01
N LEU A 231 -1.19 22.10 -6.95
CA LEU A 231 -0.90 20.70 -7.28
C LEU A 231 0.01 20.64 -8.51
N LEU A 232 1.17 20.03 -8.33
CA LEU A 232 2.18 19.79 -9.35
C LEU A 232 2.32 18.30 -9.62
N ARG A 233 2.88 17.92 -10.77
CA ARG A 233 3.16 16.53 -11.14
C ARG A 233 4.55 16.37 -11.74
N HIS A 234 5.27 15.34 -11.28
CA HIS A 234 6.55 14.91 -11.79
C HIS A 234 6.64 13.38 -11.84
N ASN A 235 7.06 12.82 -12.98
CA ASN A 235 7.17 11.36 -13.18
C ASN A 235 5.89 10.58 -12.80
N GLY A 236 4.71 11.17 -13.04
CA GLY A 236 3.41 10.58 -12.70
C GLY A 236 2.98 10.77 -11.25
N LEU A 237 3.87 11.16 -10.33
CA LEU A 237 3.57 11.44 -8.93
C LEU A 237 3.27 12.92 -8.70
N HIS A 238 2.50 13.23 -7.67
CA HIS A 238 2.08 14.58 -7.37
C HIS A 238 2.79 15.15 -6.15
N LEU A 239 2.99 16.48 -6.21
CA LEU A 239 3.44 17.32 -5.11
C LEU A 239 2.39 18.41 -4.91
N GLU A 240 1.99 18.66 -3.68
CA GLU A 240 1.03 19.71 -3.34
C GLU A 240 1.68 20.75 -2.43
N ILE A 241 1.84 21.97 -2.92
CA ILE A 241 2.30 23.10 -2.12
C ILE A 241 1.12 23.62 -1.33
N ILE A 242 1.16 23.48 0.01
CA ILE A 242 0.13 23.99 0.92
C ILE A 242 0.46 25.44 1.27
N ILE A 243 -0.49 26.35 1.07
CA ILE A 243 -0.33 27.78 1.33
C ILE A 243 -1.28 28.17 2.46
N ASP A 244 -0.71 28.53 3.62
CA ASP A 244 -1.45 29.03 4.77
C ASP A 244 -0.62 30.05 5.54
N ARG A 245 -0.89 31.33 5.30
CA ARG A 245 -0.21 32.46 5.95
C ARG A 245 -0.52 32.61 7.43
N ALA A 246 -1.49 31.87 7.97
CA ALA A 246 -1.79 31.82 9.40
C ALA A 246 -1.12 30.61 10.10
N GLY A 247 -0.59 29.68 9.33
CA GLY A 247 0.08 28.47 9.84
C GLY A 247 1.43 28.77 10.51
N ASN A 248 1.92 27.82 11.30
CA ASN A 248 3.16 27.98 12.06
C ASN A 248 4.39 28.26 11.19
N ILE A 249 4.50 27.61 10.03
CA ILE A 249 5.59 27.80 9.07
C ILE A 249 5.20 28.90 8.08
N GLY A 250 4.01 28.81 7.50
CA GLY A 250 3.55 29.72 6.46
C GLY A 250 3.47 31.19 6.89
N SER A 251 3.29 31.47 8.19
CA SER A 251 3.30 32.85 8.71
C SER A 251 4.67 33.54 8.62
N THR A 252 5.75 32.77 8.53
CA THR A 252 7.13 33.24 8.39
C THR A 252 7.69 33.04 7.00
N ASP A 253 7.02 32.26 6.16
CA ASP A 253 7.41 32.00 4.76
C ASP A 253 6.97 33.15 3.87
N ARG A 254 7.85 33.58 2.96
CA ARG A 254 7.60 34.73 2.05
C ARG A 254 6.38 34.51 1.15
N ALA A 255 6.20 33.28 0.64
CA ALA A 255 5.06 32.90 -0.19
C ALA A 255 3.87 32.36 0.62
N GLY A 256 4.02 32.22 1.95
CA GLY A 256 3.01 31.63 2.82
C GLY A 256 2.96 30.11 2.76
N VAL A 257 4.01 29.47 2.28
CA VAL A 257 4.03 27.99 2.18
C VAL A 257 4.17 27.37 3.57
N GLN A 258 3.14 26.63 3.93
CA GLN A 258 3.06 25.92 5.21
C GLN A 258 3.73 24.56 5.15
N ASP A 259 3.61 23.85 4.02
CA ASP A 259 4.14 22.51 3.81
C ASP A 259 4.17 22.17 2.31
N ILE A 260 4.85 21.08 1.99
CA ILE A 260 4.77 20.41 0.70
C ILE A 260 4.33 18.97 0.98
N LEU A 261 3.15 18.58 0.48
CA LEU A 261 2.74 17.18 0.53
C LEU A 261 3.23 16.45 -0.72
N VAL A 262 3.67 15.22 -0.54
CA VAL A 262 4.11 14.36 -1.65
C VAL A 262 3.31 13.06 -1.65
N GLU A 263 3.07 12.49 -2.83
CA GLU A 263 2.63 11.10 -2.93
C GLU A 263 3.77 10.20 -2.48
N SER A 264 3.64 9.65 -1.26
CA SER A 264 4.70 8.87 -0.61
C SER A 264 4.41 7.37 -0.63
N ALA A 265 3.33 6.88 -0.04
CA ALA A 265 2.98 5.47 -0.11
C ALA A 265 1.96 5.24 -1.24
N VAL A 266 2.44 4.98 -2.45
CA VAL A 266 1.58 4.75 -3.62
C VAL A 266 0.83 3.43 -3.48
N THR A 267 1.52 2.39 -3.01
CA THR A 267 0.95 1.08 -2.70
C THR A 267 1.28 0.66 -1.27
N THR A 268 0.41 -0.15 -0.68
CA THR A 268 0.63 -0.75 0.65
C THR A 268 0.23 -2.22 0.63
N ILE A 269 1.14 -3.08 1.06
CA ILE A 269 0.87 -4.49 1.29
C ILE A 269 0.31 -4.65 2.71
N MET A 270 -0.94 -5.08 2.80
CA MET A 270 -1.60 -5.51 4.03
C MET A 270 -1.24 -6.97 4.27
N ASP A 271 -0.46 -7.22 5.31
CA ASP A 271 0.26 -8.49 5.47
C ASP A 271 -0.44 -9.45 6.44
N LEU A 272 -0.68 -10.68 5.97
CA LEU A 272 -1.12 -11.82 6.79
C LEU A 272 0.00 -12.85 7.00
N GLU A 273 1.23 -12.55 6.58
CA GLU A 273 2.35 -13.50 6.61
C GLU A 273 3.50 -12.98 7.50
N ASP A 274 4.58 -12.44 6.96
CA ASP A 274 5.83 -12.21 7.69
C ASP A 274 5.74 -11.24 8.88
N SER A 275 4.90 -10.22 8.80
CA SER A 275 4.79 -9.21 9.86
C SER A 275 3.74 -9.50 10.93
N VAL A 276 3.08 -10.66 10.84
CA VAL A 276 2.04 -11.09 11.80
C VAL A 276 2.28 -12.53 12.26
N ALA A 277 1.64 -12.89 13.39
CA ALA A 277 1.52 -14.25 13.85
C ALA A 277 0.02 -14.54 14.06
N ALA A 278 -0.69 -14.95 13.01
CA ALA A 278 -2.07 -15.36 13.06
C ALA A 278 -2.10 -16.86 13.38
N VAL A 279 -2.13 -17.19 14.67
CA VAL A 279 -1.89 -18.56 15.16
C VAL A 279 -3.15 -19.41 15.25
N ASP A 280 -4.33 -18.79 15.27
CA ASP A 280 -5.60 -19.47 15.46
C ASP A 280 -6.73 -18.84 14.60
N ALA A 281 -7.95 -19.35 14.81
CA ALA A 281 -9.13 -18.90 14.08
C ALA A 281 -9.55 -17.47 14.42
N GLU A 282 -9.31 -17.02 15.66
CA GLU A 282 -9.64 -15.66 16.10
C GLU A 282 -8.75 -14.64 15.40
N ASP A 283 -7.44 -14.88 15.36
CA ASP A 283 -6.48 -14.05 14.64
C ASP A 283 -6.81 -13.99 13.13
N LYS A 284 -7.15 -15.15 12.53
CA LYS A 284 -7.53 -15.21 11.11
C LYS A 284 -8.81 -14.42 10.82
N ALA A 285 -9.84 -14.60 11.62
CA ALA A 285 -11.09 -13.88 11.49
C ALA A 285 -10.87 -12.35 11.62
N LEU A 286 -10.04 -11.92 12.57
CA LEU A 286 -9.66 -10.50 12.74
C LEU A 286 -8.96 -9.95 11.47
N GLY A 287 -8.01 -10.70 10.92
CA GLY A 287 -7.32 -10.31 9.68
C GLY A 287 -8.28 -10.16 8.49
N TYR A 288 -9.18 -11.12 8.30
CA TYR A 288 -10.18 -11.10 7.24
C TYR A 288 -11.22 -9.98 7.43
N HIS A 289 -11.63 -9.73 8.68
CA HIS A 289 -12.48 -8.60 9.03
C HIS A 289 -11.81 -7.26 8.65
N ASN A 290 -10.58 -7.03 9.11
CA ASN A 290 -9.84 -5.81 8.82
C ASN A 290 -9.65 -5.60 7.30
N TRP A 291 -9.33 -6.68 6.56
CA TRP A 291 -9.22 -6.61 5.10
C TRP A 291 -10.54 -6.21 4.45
N ARG A 292 -11.64 -6.84 4.86
CA ARG A 292 -12.96 -6.53 4.33
C ARG A 292 -13.35 -5.08 4.60
N GLU A 293 -13.13 -4.59 5.81
CA GLU A 293 -13.45 -3.20 6.18
C GLU A 293 -12.56 -2.19 5.43
N LEU A 294 -11.29 -2.52 5.13
CA LEU A 294 -10.45 -1.74 4.21
C LEU A 294 -11.06 -1.70 2.81
N MET A 295 -11.50 -2.84 2.28
CA MET A 295 -12.11 -2.92 0.95
C MET A 295 -13.47 -2.24 0.87
N ARG A 296 -14.19 -2.14 1.98
CA ARG A 296 -15.42 -1.32 2.10
C ARG A 296 -15.13 0.18 2.23
N GLY A 297 -13.93 0.55 2.67
CA GLY A 297 -13.56 1.92 3.00
C GLY A 297 -14.06 2.37 4.38
N THR A 298 -14.39 1.43 5.27
CA THR A 298 -15.02 1.69 6.58
C THR A 298 -14.12 1.37 7.78
N LEU A 299 -12.94 0.77 7.55
CA LEU A 299 -12.03 0.47 8.66
C LEU A 299 -11.68 1.73 9.43
N SER A 300 -11.88 1.66 10.73
CA SER A 300 -11.60 2.77 11.64
C SER A 300 -11.08 2.26 12.98
N GLU A 301 -10.34 3.11 13.70
CA GLU A 301 -9.76 2.77 14.99
C GLU A 301 -9.77 3.97 15.94
N GLN A 302 -10.08 3.72 17.20
CA GLN A 302 -9.98 4.75 18.24
C GLN A 302 -8.52 4.96 18.65
N VAL A 303 -8.05 6.19 18.50
CA VAL A 303 -6.67 6.58 18.84
C VAL A 303 -6.67 7.61 19.94
N SER A 304 -5.92 7.34 21.02
CA SER A 304 -5.68 8.29 22.10
C SER A 304 -4.32 8.97 21.92
N LYS A 305 -4.30 10.29 22.00
CA LYS A 305 -3.08 11.11 21.99
C LYS A 305 -3.15 12.11 23.15
N GLY A 306 -2.43 11.82 24.23
CA GLY A 306 -2.59 12.53 25.51
C GLY A 306 -4.02 12.37 26.02
N ASP A 307 -4.67 13.46 26.38
CA ASP A 307 -6.04 13.48 26.89
C ASP A 307 -7.14 13.48 25.82
N ARG A 308 -6.76 13.38 24.54
CA ARG A 308 -7.71 13.38 23.42
C ARG A 308 -7.85 12.00 22.83
N THR A 309 -9.10 11.54 22.70
CA THR A 309 -9.46 10.34 21.93
C THR A 309 -10.25 10.76 20.70
N PHE A 310 -9.87 10.25 19.56
CA PHE A 310 -10.55 10.50 18.27
C PHE A 310 -10.60 9.23 17.42
N LEU A 311 -11.61 9.15 16.57
CA LEU A 311 -11.73 8.06 15.61
C LEU A 311 -10.83 8.35 14.40
N ARG A 312 -9.87 7.46 14.15
CA ARG A 312 -9.07 7.45 12.93
C ARG A 312 -9.80 6.65 11.86
N THR A 313 -10.12 7.30 10.75
CA THR A 313 -10.80 6.70 9.60
C THR A 313 -9.90 6.74 8.36
N MET A 314 -10.31 6.06 7.30
CA MET A 314 -9.66 6.17 5.99
C MET A 314 -9.92 7.56 5.39
N ASN A 315 -8.91 8.14 4.74
CA ASN A 315 -9.01 9.45 4.10
C ASN A 315 -9.92 9.39 2.85
N ALA A 316 -10.72 10.44 2.67
CA ALA A 316 -11.43 10.67 1.41
C ALA A 316 -10.45 10.99 0.27
N ASP A 317 -10.93 10.91 -0.97
CA ASP A 317 -10.18 11.36 -2.14
C ASP A 317 -9.99 12.88 -2.09
N ARG A 318 -8.94 13.35 -2.76
CA ARG A 318 -8.53 14.75 -2.78
C ARG A 318 -9.08 15.41 -4.04
N VAL A 319 -9.73 16.55 -3.88
CA VAL A 319 -10.44 17.24 -4.99
C VAL A 319 -9.78 18.58 -5.24
N TYR A 320 -9.50 18.88 -6.51
CA TYR A 320 -8.87 20.10 -6.96
C TYR A 320 -9.62 20.69 -8.16
N THR A 321 -9.42 21.98 -8.41
CA THR A 321 -9.80 22.62 -9.67
C THR A 321 -8.61 22.48 -10.63
N GLY A 322 -8.80 21.82 -11.75
CA GLY A 322 -7.78 21.61 -12.78
C GLY A 322 -7.41 22.88 -13.54
N ALA A 323 -6.33 22.82 -14.29
CA ALA A 323 -5.86 23.92 -15.15
C ALA A 323 -6.91 24.37 -16.18
N ASP A 324 -7.76 23.45 -16.64
CA ASP A 324 -8.88 23.70 -17.56
C ASP A 324 -10.19 24.10 -16.85
N GLY A 325 -10.18 24.21 -15.53
CA GLY A 325 -11.33 24.47 -14.69
C GLY A 325 -12.19 23.25 -14.38
N ALA A 326 -11.87 22.08 -14.92
CA ALA A 326 -12.55 20.82 -14.56
C ALA A 326 -12.11 20.33 -13.17
N GLU A 327 -12.92 19.46 -12.59
CA GLU A 327 -12.58 18.79 -11.33
C GLU A 327 -11.49 17.73 -11.58
N VAL A 328 -10.47 17.75 -10.74
CA VAL A 328 -9.43 16.71 -10.67
C VAL A 328 -9.54 16.00 -9.34
N VAL A 329 -9.76 14.68 -9.37
CA VAL A 329 -9.87 13.84 -8.19
C VAL A 329 -8.69 12.89 -8.12
N LEU A 330 -7.93 12.95 -7.03
CA LEU A 330 -6.80 12.05 -6.77
C LEU A 330 -7.11 11.15 -5.56
N PRO A 331 -6.64 9.89 -5.57
CA PRO A 331 -6.80 9.00 -4.43
C PRO A 331 -6.21 9.62 -3.15
N GLY A 332 -7.00 9.64 -2.09
CA GLY A 332 -6.54 10.06 -0.76
C GLY A 332 -5.78 8.95 -0.02
N ARG A 333 -5.80 7.73 -0.58
CA ARG A 333 -5.29 6.51 0.03
C ARG A 333 -4.31 5.79 -0.87
N SER A 334 -3.40 5.03 -0.23
CA SER A 334 -2.54 4.05 -0.89
C SER A 334 -3.39 2.97 -1.56
N MET A 335 -2.97 2.48 -2.73
CA MET A 335 -3.53 1.27 -3.35
C MET A 335 -3.15 0.06 -2.50
N LEU A 336 -4.12 -0.70 -2.04
CA LEU A 336 -3.90 -1.81 -1.11
C LEU A 336 -3.79 -3.14 -1.85
N LEU A 337 -2.75 -3.89 -1.50
CA LEU A 337 -2.57 -5.30 -1.84
C LEU A 337 -2.68 -6.10 -0.54
N VAL A 338 -3.11 -7.36 -0.60
CA VAL A 338 -3.04 -8.28 0.53
C VAL A 338 -1.94 -9.32 0.30
N ARG A 339 -1.09 -9.57 1.30
CA ARG A 339 -0.15 -10.70 1.26
C ARG A 339 -0.74 -11.86 2.04
N ASN A 340 -1.14 -12.90 1.31
CA ASN A 340 -1.62 -14.15 1.88
C ASN A 340 -0.43 -15.04 2.27
N VAL A 341 -0.65 -15.96 3.20
CA VAL A 341 0.37 -16.92 3.62
C VAL A 341 0.79 -17.84 2.47
N GLY A 342 2.03 -18.28 2.46
CA GLY A 342 2.60 -19.18 1.45
C GLY A 342 1.98 -20.58 1.45
N HIS A 343 2.54 -21.47 0.62
CA HIS A 343 1.94 -22.78 0.34
C HIS A 343 2.27 -23.86 1.39
N LEU A 344 3.23 -23.59 2.30
CA LEU A 344 3.69 -24.58 3.28
C LEU A 344 2.77 -24.68 4.50
N MET A 345 2.34 -23.54 5.02
CA MET A 345 1.68 -23.46 6.31
C MET A 345 0.28 -24.05 6.28
N GLN A 346 -0.10 -24.66 7.39
CA GLN A 346 -1.45 -25.15 7.69
C GLN A 346 -1.99 -24.43 8.92
N ASN A 347 -3.31 -24.30 8.99
CA ASN A 347 -4.00 -23.67 10.12
C ASN A 347 -5.22 -24.49 10.50
N ASP A 348 -5.46 -24.64 11.79
CA ASP A 348 -6.56 -25.44 12.32
C ASP A 348 -7.91 -24.70 12.30
N ALA A 349 -7.98 -23.46 11.84
CA ALA A 349 -9.24 -22.71 11.74
C ALA A 349 -10.30 -23.46 10.92
N VAL A 350 -9.86 -24.21 9.91
CA VAL A 350 -10.71 -25.11 9.12
C VAL A 350 -10.03 -26.47 9.02
N LYS A 351 -10.80 -27.53 9.20
CA LYS A 351 -10.36 -28.91 8.94
C LYS A 351 -11.14 -29.51 7.79
N ASP A 352 -10.45 -30.28 6.96
CA ASP A 352 -11.04 -30.98 5.81
C ASP A 352 -11.92 -32.18 6.23
N ALA A 353 -12.47 -32.89 5.25
CA ALA A 353 -13.31 -34.05 5.45
C ALA A 353 -12.60 -35.21 6.20
N ASN A 354 -11.28 -35.26 6.18
CA ASN A 354 -10.46 -36.24 6.87
C ASN A 354 -10.09 -35.80 8.31
N GLY A 355 -10.39 -34.57 8.67
CA GLY A 355 -10.01 -33.96 9.95
C GLY A 355 -8.59 -33.35 9.94
N ASP A 356 -7.95 -33.28 8.77
CA ASP A 356 -6.65 -32.64 8.60
C ASP A 356 -6.80 -31.11 8.57
N ASP A 357 -5.78 -30.39 9.05
CA ASP A 357 -5.70 -28.94 8.95
C ASP A 357 -5.55 -28.54 7.49
N VAL A 358 -6.26 -27.49 7.07
CA VAL A 358 -6.17 -26.99 5.67
C VAL A 358 -4.93 -26.14 5.45
N TYR A 359 -4.46 -26.11 4.22
CA TYR A 359 -3.39 -25.19 3.83
C TYR A 359 -3.87 -23.74 3.92
N GLU A 360 -3.19 -22.99 4.76
CA GLU A 360 -3.53 -21.62 5.12
C GLU A 360 -3.60 -20.70 3.90
N GLY A 361 -2.68 -20.85 2.96
CA GLY A 361 -2.68 -20.06 1.73
C GLY A 361 -3.86 -20.32 0.80
N ILE A 362 -4.50 -21.49 0.84
CA ILE A 362 -5.75 -21.77 0.11
C ILE A 362 -6.91 -21.06 0.81
N LEU A 363 -6.98 -21.18 2.14
CA LEU A 363 -7.99 -20.50 2.95
C LEU A 363 -7.93 -18.99 2.76
N ASP A 364 -6.74 -18.40 2.90
CA ASP A 364 -6.52 -16.96 2.73
C ASP A 364 -6.98 -16.49 1.34
N ALA A 365 -6.66 -17.24 0.26
CA ALA A 365 -7.06 -16.85 -1.09
C ALA A 365 -8.58 -16.71 -1.23
N VAL A 366 -9.34 -17.64 -0.64
CA VAL A 366 -10.82 -17.59 -0.67
C VAL A 366 -11.34 -16.47 0.21
N MET A 367 -10.85 -16.36 1.45
CA MET A 367 -11.37 -15.38 2.43
C MET A 367 -11.02 -13.95 2.05
N THR A 368 -9.80 -13.67 1.55
CA THR A 368 -9.41 -12.34 1.11
C THR A 368 -10.12 -11.94 -0.19
N THR A 369 -10.42 -12.90 -1.08
CA THR A 369 -11.26 -12.65 -2.25
C THR A 369 -12.69 -12.31 -1.84
N LEU A 370 -13.29 -13.07 -0.91
CA LEU A 370 -14.61 -12.78 -0.36
C LEU A 370 -14.65 -11.37 0.27
N GLY A 371 -13.65 -11.01 1.08
CA GLY A 371 -13.52 -9.69 1.69
C GLY A 371 -13.33 -8.55 0.68
N SER A 372 -12.86 -8.85 -0.55
CA SER A 372 -12.67 -7.84 -1.61
C SER A 372 -13.91 -7.55 -2.44
N LEU A 373 -14.97 -8.36 -2.32
CA LEU A 373 -16.18 -8.22 -3.14
C LEU A 373 -16.85 -6.85 -3.08
N PRO A 374 -16.90 -6.12 -1.94
CA PRO A 374 -17.42 -4.77 -1.92
C PRO A 374 -16.74 -3.85 -2.92
N ASN A 375 -15.40 -3.86 -2.97
CA ASN A 375 -14.63 -3.08 -3.95
C ASN A 375 -14.85 -3.57 -5.38
N LEU A 376 -14.79 -4.89 -5.63
CA LEU A 376 -14.96 -5.47 -6.96
C LEU A 376 -16.34 -5.23 -7.55
N ARG A 377 -17.36 -5.05 -6.72
CA ARG A 377 -18.75 -4.79 -7.11
C ARG A 377 -19.13 -3.31 -7.10
N GLY A 378 -18.20 -2.43 -6.72
CA GLY A 378 -18.45 -0.99 -6.67
C GLY A 378 -19.44 -0.56 -5.58
N THR A 379 -19.52 -1.32 -4.47
CA THR A 379 -20.40 -1.01 -3.33
C THR A 379 -19.62 -0.40 -2.14
N SER A 380 -18.32 -0.17 -2.29
CA SER A 380 -17.46 0.44 -1.28
C SER A 380 -17.79 1.92 -1.11
N GLU A 381 -17.68 2.43 0.12
CA GLU A 381 -17.75 3.87 0.39
C GLU A 381 -16.52 4.60 -0.13
N LEU A 382 -15.33 4.00 0.08
CA LEU A 382 -14.05 4.46 -0.40
C LEU A 382 -13.34 3.31 -1.10
N GLY A 383 -13.51 3.20 -2.42
CA GLY A 383 -12.98 2.10 -3.22
C GLY A 383 -11.46 2.03 -3.21
N ASN A 384 -10.92 0.83 -3.34
CA ASN A 384 -9.48 0.57 -3.47
C ASN A 384 -9.04 0.62 -4.93
N SER A 385 -9.55 -0.29 -5.77
CA SER A 385 -9.25 -0.35 -7.20
C SER A 385 -10.30 0.42 -8.00
N ARG A 386 -9.85 1.26 -8.92
CA ARG A 386 -10.72 1.99 -9.86
C ARG A 386 -11.09 1.16 -11.08
N THR A 387 -10.29 0.14 -11.37
CA THR A 387 -10.47 -0.75 -12.52
C THR A 387 -11.24 -2.03 -12.19
N GLY A 388 -11.63 -2.22 -10.91
CA GLY A 388 -12.34 -3.40 -10.46
C GLY A 388 -11.45 -4.63 -10.28
N SER A 389 -10.19 -4.43 -9.90
CA SER A 389 -9.19 -5.47 -9.68
C SER A 389 -8.88 -5.69 -8.20
N MET A 390 -8.34 -6.85 -7.89
CA MET A 390 -7.79 -7.23 -6.61
C MET A 390 -6.34 -7.68 -6.79
N TYR A 391 -5.46 -7.33 -5.86
CA TYR A 391 -4.04 -7.64 -5.91
C TYR A 391 -3.61 -8.46 -4.71
N ILE A 392 -3.04 -9.64 -4.99
CA ILE A 392 -2.56 -10.58 -3.97
C ILE A 392 -1.05 -10.73 -4.13
N VAL A 393 -0.32 -10.52 -3.04
CA VAL A 393 1.07 -10.92 -2.90
C VAL A 393 1.09 -12.35 -2.37
N LYS A 394 1.77 -13.24 -3.08
CA LYS A 394 1.85 -14.66 -2.73
C LYS A 394 3.30 -15.07 -2.52
N PRO A 395 3.77 -15.22 -1.28
CA PRO A 395 5.12 -15.68 -0.98
C PRO A 395 5.30 -17.16 -1.36
N LYS A 396 6.54 -17.54 -1.56
CA LYS A 396 6.93 -18.92 -1.93
C LYS A 396 6.98 -19.83 -0.71
#